data_ffbba395a0d009d3b8215d3f094d4c75
#
_entry.id   ffbba395a0d009d3b8215d3f094d4c75
#
_cell.length_a   1.000
_cell.length_b   1.000
_cell.length_c   1.000
_cell.angle_alpha   90.00
_cell.angle_beta   90.00
_cell.angle_gamma   90.00
#
_symmetry.space_group_name_H-M   'P 1'
#
loop_
_entity.id
_entity.type
_entity.pdbx_description
1 polymer ?
#
loop_
_entity_poly.entity_id
_entity_poly.type
_entity_poly.pdbx_seq_one_letter_code
_entity_poly.pdbx_strand_id
1 'polypeptide(L)'
;FEKALNMQALAVGGGDDREVKVHSDSGLVSTQDPPFPTNTDLPLTATLDPTAGTATLDVDGLSVTDNDVTDGDANGASPGTSDPEYPSGVPSMVDVAINASSGGNITTVVKDVMVNGSSSSPDNIQQSSSGTSWLAIPGASTSGGLTVSGTIRFEGSQSDYTFQDWVGIDFR
;
A
#
# COMPACT_ATOMS: atom_id res chain seq x y z
N PHE A 1 12.91 -13.04 10.37
CA PHE A 1 11.73 -12.24 9.96
C PHE A 1 11.98 -11.83 8.52
N GLU A 2 11.24 -12.43 7.58
CA GLU A 2 11.20 -11.93 6.21
C GLU A 2 10.68 -10.49 6.25
N LYS A 3 11.32 -9.59 5.49
CA LYS A 3 10.83 -8.22 5.37
C LYS A 3 9.46 -8.28 4.69
N ALA A 4 8.49 -7.58 5.24
CA ALA A 4 7.19 -7.43 4.63
C ALA A 4 7.33 -6.58 3.36
N LEU A 5 6.72 -7.01 2.28
CA LEU A 5 6.50 -6.13 1.14
C LEU A 5 5.53 -5.04 1.57
N ASN A 6 5.99 -3.80 1.60
CA ASN A 6 5.19 -2.65 2.02
C ASN A 6 4.83 -1.78 0.82
N MET A 7 3.56 -1.45 0.72
CA MET A 7 3.01 -0.52 -0.26
C MET A 7 2.31 0.62 0.47
N GLN A 8 2.49 1.86 0.01
CA GLN A 8 1.90 3.03 0.67
C GLN A 8 1.32 4.02 -0.34
N ALA A 9 0.17 4.60 0.03
CA ALA A 9 -0.40 5.78 -0.60
C ALA A 9 -0.41 6.93 0.41
N LEU A 10 0.38 7.96 0.15
CA LEU A 10 0.46 9.16 0.99
C LEU A 10 -0.47 10.23 0.44
N ALA A 11 -1.28 10.82 1.32
CA ALA A 11 -2.19 11.92 0.98
C ALA A 11 -1.40 13.11 0.43
N VAL A 12 -0.25 13.38 1.03
CA VAL A 12 0.75 14.34 0.58
C VAL A 12 2.15 13.78 0.86
N GLY A 13 3.00 13.80 -0.15
CA GLY A 13 4.41 13.45 -0.02
C GLY A 13 5.30 14.67 0.19
N GLY A 14 6.59 14.54 -0.13
CA GLY A 14 7.52 15.67 -0.06
C GLY A 14 7.26 16.67 -1.19
N GLY A 15 6.62 17.82 -0.92
CA GLY A 15 6.43 18.88 -1.88
C GLY A 15 5.02 19.10 -2.40
N ASP A 16 4.01 18.81 -1.61
CA ASP A 16 2.57 18.95 -1.89
C ASP A 16 1.99 17.98 -2.94
N ASP A 17 2.77 16.98 -3.37
CA ASP A 17 2.32 15.95 -4.30
C ASP A 17 1.70 14.77 -3.57
N ARG A 18 0.67 14.14 -4.14
CA ARG A 18 0.25 12.79 -3.74
C ARG A 18 1.29 11.77 -4.18
N GLU A 19 1.51 10.74 -3.37
CA GLU A 19 2.56 9.78 -3.60
C GLU A 19 2.07 8.35 -3.40
N VAL A 20 2.40 7.48 -4.33
CA VAL A 20 2.19 6.03 -4.25
C VAL A 20 3.54 5.34 -4.28
N LYS A 21 3.82 4.45 -3.32
CA LYS A 21 5.09 3.75 -3.18
C LYS A 21 4.90 2.25 -3.10
N VAL A 22 5.85 1.51 -3.67
CA VAL A 22 6.14 0.13 -3.34
C VAL A 22 7.56 0.10 -2.78
N HIS A 23 7.76 -0.44 -1.57
CA HIS A 23 8.95 -0.33 -0.72
C HIS A 23 9.21 1.03 -0.05
N SER A 24 9.59 0.97 1.22
CA SER A 24 9.89 2.15 2.03
C SER A 24 11.34 2.64 1.93
N ASP A 25 12.30 1.82 1.54
CA ASP A 25 13.73 2.09 1.76
C ASP A 25 14.49 2.62 0.54
N SER A 26 14.02 2.37 -0.67
CA SER A 26 14.61 2.91 -1.90
C SER A 26 13.57 3.12 -2.99
N GLY A 27 12.39 3.11 -2.58
CA GLY A 27 11.07 3.15 -3.12
C GLY A 27 10.94 3.42 -4.61
N LEU A 28 10.37 2.47 -5.30
CA LEU A 28 9.63 2.78 -6.50
C LEU A 28 8.48 3.70 -6.10
N VAL A 29 8.52 4.91 -6.61
CA VAL A 29 7.58 5.98 -6.27
C VAL A 29 6.96 6.53 -7.52
N SER A 30 5.64 6.68 -7.52
CA SER A 30 4.92 7.48 -8.50
C SER A 30 4.32 8.69 -7.79
N THR A 31 4.55 9.88 -8.33
CA THR A 31 4.05 11.13 -7.76
C THR A 31 3.20 11.87 -8.77
N GLN A 32 2.23 12.61 -8.27
CA GLN A 32 1.38 13.47 -9.07
C GLN A 32 0.87 14.64 -8.24
N ASP A 33 1.00 15.85 -8.77
CA ASP A 33 0.38 17.05 -8.23
C ASP A 33 -1.06 17.19 -8.79
N PRO A 34 -2.06 17.60 -8.05
CA PRO A 34 -2.08 17.99 -6.63
C PRO A 34 -2.20 16.78 -5.67
N PRO A 35 -2.23 17.01 -4.34
CA PRO A 35 -2.51 15.99 -3.34
C PRO A 35 -3.79 15.22 -3.62
N PHE A 36 -3.97 14.04 -3.02
CA PHE A 36 -5.23 13.31 -3.14
C PHE A 36 -6.41 14.18 -2.68
N PRO A 37 -7.56 14.15 -3.41
CA PRO A 37 -8.72 14.92 -3.01
C PRO A 37 -9.26 14.44 -1.66
N THR A 38 -9.69 15.38 -0.81
CA THR A 38 -10.37 15.06 0.44
C THR A 38 -11.84 14.72 0.21
N ASN A 39 -12.42 13.97 1.15
CA ASN A 39 -13.85 13.64 1.18
C ASN A 39 -14.37 12.94 -0.09
N THR A 40 -13.44 12.32 -0.84
CA THR A 40 -13.72 11.58 -2.08
C THR A 40 -13.29 10.14 -1.90
N ASP A 41 -14.10 9.21 -2.38
CA ASP A 41 -13.76 7.80 -2.42
C ASP A 41 -12.81 7.54 -3.58
N LEU A 42 -11.63 7.00 -3.28
CA LEU A 42 -10.56 6.71 -4.22
C LEU A 42 -10.38 5.21 -4.33
N PRO A 43 -10.47 4.62 -5.52
CA PRO A 43 -10.23 3.18 -5.69
C PRO A 43 -8.77 2.85 -5.34
N LEU A 44 -8.59 1.74 -4.62
CA LEU A 44 -7.32 1.17 -4.24
C LEU A 44 -7.23 -0.26 -4.76
N THR A 45 -6.12 -0.59 -5.39
CA THR A 45 -5.80 -1.97 -5.78
C THR A 45 -4.32 -2.24 -5.56
N ALA A 46 -4.01 -3.29 -4.81
CA ALA A 46 -2.67 -3.83 -4.66
C ALA A 46 -2.65 -5.26 -5.21
N THR A 47 -1.65 -5.58 -6.01
CA THR A 47 -1.46 -6.91 -6.59
C THR A 47 -0.07 -7.44 -6.30
N LEU A 48 0.02 -8.75 -6.09
CA LEU A 48 1.25 -9.50 -6.00
C LEU A 48 1.15 -10.69 -6.95
N ASP A 49 2.00 -10.71 -7.99
CA ASP A 49 2.10 -11.82 -8.93
C ASP A 49 3.33 -12.68 -8.62
N PRO A 50 3.14 -13.86 -8.02
CA PRO A 50 4.25 -14.73 -7.64
C PRO A 50 4.96 -15.35 -8.84
N THR A 51 4.31 -15.43 -10.01
CA THR A 51 4.89 -16.00 -11.22
C THR A 51 5.79 -14.99 -11.94
N ALA A 52 5.34 -13.75 -11.99
CA ALA A 52 6.12 -12.67 -12.59
C ALA A 52 7.14 -12.06 -11.61
N GLY A 53 7.00 -12.32 -10.30
CA GLY A 53 7.81 -11.67 -9.27
C GLY A 53 7.53 -10.17 -9.17
N THR A 54 6.28 -9.76 -9.43
CA THR A 54 5.90 -8.33 -9.48
C THR A 54 4.90 -7.97 -8.41
N ALA A 55 4.97 -6.71 -7.97
CA ALA A 55 3.99 -6.12 -7.07
C ALA A 55 3.57 -4.74 -7.58
N THR A 56 2.28 -4.45 -7.57
CA THR A 56 1.74 -3.17 -8.06
C THR A 56 0.79 -2.57 -7.05
N LEU A 57 0.92 -1.28 -6.81
CA LEU A 57 -0.07 -0.47 -6.10
C LEU A 57 -0.64 0.57 -7.05
N ASP A 58 -1.96 0.61 -7.15
CA ASP A 58 -2.71 1.64 -7.87
C ASP A 58 -3.69 2.33 -6.93
N VAL A 59 -3.68 3.64 -6.94
CA VAL A 59 -4.65 4.46 -6.20
C VAL A 59 -5.12 5.58 -7.10
N ASP A 60 -6.40 5.55 -7.44
CA ASP A 60 -7.04 6.56 -8.28
C ASP A 60 -6.31 6.77 -9.63
N GLY A 61 -5.78 5.69 -10.20
CA GLY A 61 -5.03 5.71 -11.45
C GLY A 61 -3.57 6.15 -11.32
N LEU A 62 -3.10 6.49 -10.12
CA LEU A 62 -1.68 6.66 -9.85
C LEU A 62 -1.09 5.31 -9.45
N SER A 63 -0.21 4.78 -10.29
CA SER A 63 0.27 3.40 -10.19
C SER A 63 1.79 3.32 -10.13
N VAL A 64 2.28 2.35 -9.35
CA VAL A 64 3.69 1.98 -9.31
C VAL A 64 3.81 0.46 -9.26
N THR A 65 4.77 -0.09 -10.01
CA THR A 65 5.04 -1.52 -10.08
C THR A 65 6.50 -1.78 -9.75
N ASP A 66 6.72 -2.68 -8.81
CA ASP A 66 7.99 -3.35 -8.60
C ASP A 66 7.99 -4.64 -9.42
N ASN A 67 9.02 -4.84 -10.23
CA ASN A 67 9.15 -6.02 -11.09
C ASN A 67 10.12 -7.05 -10.52
N ASP A 68 10.47 -6.94 -9.24
CA ASP A 68 11.66 -7.59 -8.70
C ASP A 68 11.52 -8.02 -7.23
N VAL A 69 10.30 -8.39 -6.82
CA VAL A 69 10.04 -8.77 -5.41
C VAL A 69 10.74 -10.07 -4.98
N THR A 70 11.40 -10.78 -5.90
CA THR A 70 12.02 -12.08 -5.62
C THR A 70 13.53 -12.15 -5.83
N ASP A 71 14.18 -11.18 -6.47
CA ASP A 71 15.58 -11.32 -6.86
C ASP A 71 16.58 -10.27 -6.30
N GLY A 72 16.11 -9.26 -5.63
CA GLY A 72 16.98 -8.36 -4.85
C GLY A 72 17.59 -7.17 -5.59
N ASP A 73 17.37 -7.07 -6.87
CA ASP A 73 17.80 -5.94 -7.68
C ASP A 73 16.62 -5.05 -8.03
N ALA A 74 16.11 -4.28 -7.07
CA ALA A 74 15.03 -3.34 -7.33
C ALA A 74 15.28 -2.53 -8.61
N ASN A 75 14.28 -2.40 -9.47
CA ASN A 75 14.34 -1.73 -10.77
C ASN A 75 15.08 -0.38 -10.70
N GLY A 76 16.38 -0.38 -10.99
CA GLY A 76 17.20 0.81 -11.05
C GLY A 76 17.76 1.31 -9.71
N ALA A 77 17.59 0.60 -8.61
CA ALA A 77 18.35 0.87 -7.40
C ALA A 77 19.80 0.41 -7.57
N SER A 78 20.72 1.11 -6.92
CA SER A 78 22.13 0.71 -6.95
C SER A 78 22.30 -0.69 -6.36
N PRO A 79 23.13 -1.57 -6.97
CA PRO A 79 23.39 -2.89 -6.44
C PRO A 79 23.80 -2.82 -4.97
N GLY A 80 23.10 -3.55 -4.11
CA GLY A 80 23.46 -3.72 -2.71
C GLY A 80 22.61 -2.94 -1.69
N THR A 81 21.47 -2.37 -2.06
CA THR A 81 20.63 -1.58 -1.14
C THR A 81 19.28 -2.18 -0.81
N SER A 82 18.82 -3.21 -1.47
CA SER A 82 17.58 -3.90 -1.11
C SER A 82 17.76 -5.41 -1.08
N ASP A 83 17.44 -6.01 0.07
CA ASP A 83 17.23 -7.45 0.12
C ASP A 83 15.89 -7.77 -0.57
N PRO A 84 15.78 -8.86 -1.33
CA PRO A 84 14.50 -9.27 -1.92
C PRO A 84 13.49 -9.53 -0.82
N GLU A 85 12.24 -9.11 -1.03
CA GLU A 85 11.14 -9.32 -0.07
C GLU A 85 10.88 -10.81 0.12
N TYR A 86 11.03 -11.56 -0.97
CA TYR A 86 10.83 -13.01 -1.00
C TYR A 86 12.02 -13.72 -1.64
N PRO A 87 13.17 -13.82 -0.94
CA PRO A 87 14.40 -14.39 -1.51
C PRO A 87 14.27 -15.86 -1.93
N SER A 88 13.30 -16.57 -1.39
CA SER A 88 12.98 -17.97 -1.72
C SER A 88 11.78 -18.12 -2.65
N GLY A 89 11.34 -17.02 -3.27
CA GLY A 89 10.10 -16.94 -4.04
C GLY A 89 8.90 -16.60 -3.16
N VAL A 90 7.86 -16.02 -3.76
CA VAL A 90 6.63 -15.65 -3.05
C VAL A 90 5.99 -16.89 -2.43
N PRO A 91 5.72 -16.92 -1.11
CA PRO A 91 5.03 -18.03 -0.47
C PRO A 91 3.66 -18.28 -1.09
N SER A 92 3.16 -19.51 -1.03
CA SER A 92 1.81 -19.85 -1.51
C SER A 92 0.67 -19.20 -0.72
N MET A 93 0.98 -18.72 0.49
CA MET A 93 0.08 -17.96 1.37
C MET A 93 0.88 -16.86 2.07
N VAL A 94 0.27 -15.70 2.22
CA VAL A 94 0.82 -14.56 2.95
C VAL A 94 -0.24 -13.98 3.88
N ASP A 95 0.19 -13.32 4.93
CA ASP A 95 -0.68 -12.49 5.75
C ASP A 95 -0.74 -11.08 5.14
N VAL A 96 -1.95 -10.54 5.02
CA VAL A 96 -2.17 -9.17 4.54
C VAL A 96 -2.46 -8.28 5.75
N ALA A 97 -1.73 -7.19 5.90
CA ALA A 97 -2.06 -6.14 6.84
C ALA A 97 -2.37 -4.84 6.09
N ILE A 98 -3.53 -4.25 6.39
CA ILE A 98 -3.95 -2.97 5.84
C ILE A 98 -3.86 -1.94 6.97
N ASN A 99 -3.21 -0.83 6.68
CA ASN A 99 -2.92 0.22 7.65
C ASN A 99 -3.61 1.52 7.22
N ALA A 100 -4.24 2.19 8.16
CA ALA A 100 -4.72 3.56 8.01
C ALA A 100 -4.00 4.44 9.02
N SER A 101 -3.29 5.46 8.59
CA SER A 101 -2.50 6.36 9.44
C SER A 101 -2.99 7.80 9.29
N SER A 102 -2.95 8.53 10.39
CA SER A 102 -3.33 9.95 10.46
C SER A 102 -2.36 10.75 11.30
N GLY A 103 -2.08 11.98 10.87
CA GLY A 103 -1.38 12.99 11.66
C GLY A 103 -2.25 13.63 12.75
N GLY A 104 -3.54 13.31 12.78
CA GLY A 104 -4.50 13.76 13.78
C GLY A 104 -5.41 14.92 13.37
N ASN A 105 -5.20 15.50 12.19
CA ASN A 105 -6.02 16.60 11.69
C ASN A 105 -7.06 16.16 10.64
N ILE A 106 -6.87 14.98 10.06
CA ILE A 106 -7.81 14.35 9.15
C ILE A 106 -8.18 12.94 9.64
N THR A 107 -9.22 12.37 9.05
CA THR A 107 -9.54 10.95 9.24
C THR A 107 -9.15 10.19 7.97
N THR A 108 -8.28 9.20 8.13
CA THR A 108 -7.94 8.26 7.05
C THR A 108 -8.83 7.03 7.17
N VAL A 109 -9.53 6.69 6.11
CA VAL A 109 -10.50 5.60 6.05
C VAL A 109 -10.11 4.63 4.94
N VAL A 110 -10.17 3.33 5.22
CA VAL A 110 -10.15 2.26 4.22
C VAL A 110 -11.42 1.45 4.40
N LYS A 111 -12.14 1.16 3.33
CA LYS A 111 -13.43 0.46 3.35
C LYS A 111 -13.59 -0.45 2.15
N ASP A 112 -14.60 -1.32 2.23
CA ASP A 112 -14.95 -2.28 1.19
C ASP A 112 -13.77 -3.19 0.79
N VAL A 113 -12.98 -3.58 1.81
CA VAL A 113 -11.78 -4.38 1.59
C VAL A 113 -12.14 -5.78 1.10
N MET A 114 -11.56 -6.16 -0.03
CA MET A 114 -11.66 -7.48 -0.62
C MET A 114 -10.27 -8.06 -0.85
N VAL A 115 -10.13 -9.36 -0.62
CA VAL A 115 -8.93 -10.14 -0.94
C VAL A 115 -9.33 -11.25 -1.90
N ASN A 116 -8.71 -11.29 -3.07
CA ASN A 116 -9.04 -12.23 -4.16
C ASN A 116 -10.54 -12.24 -4.50
N GLY A 117 -11.18 -11.06 -4.48
CA GLY A 117 -12.60 -10.89 -4.79
C GLY A 117 -13.57 -11.27 -3.67
N SER A 118 -13.07 -11.66 -2.49
CA SER A 118 -13.89 -11.98 -1.31
C SER A 118 -13.79 -10.86 -0.28
N SER A 119 -14.92 -10.39 0.23
CA SER A 119 -14.94 -9.36 1.28
C SER A 119 -14.24 -9.87 2.54
N SER A 120 -13.41 -9.04 3.14
CA SER A 120 -12.82 -9.30 4.46
C SER A 120 -13.88 -9.06 5.56
N SER A 121 -13.58 -9.53 6.77
CA SER A 121 -14.41 -9.27 7.94
C SER A 121 -13.53 -9.05 9.17
N PRO A 122 -13.42 -7.80 9.67
CA PRO A 122 -14.04 -6.56 9.17
C PRO A 122 -13.51 -6.17 7.78
N ASP A 123 -14.26 -5.32 7.06
CA ASP A 123 -13.93 -4.82 5.72
C ASP A 123 -13.57 -3.33 5.73
N ASN A 124 -13.47 -2.73 6.90
CA ASN A 124 -13.13 -1.32 7.06
C ASN A 124 -12.26 -1.06 8.29
N ILE A 125 -11.42 -0.05 8.17
CA ILE A 125 -10.66 0.55 9.28
C ILE A 125 -10.62 2.07 9.10
N GLN A 126 -10.45 2.78 10.21
CA GLN A 126 -10.23 4.22 10.18
C GLN A 126 -9.28 4.68 11.28
N GLN A 127 -8.60 5.79 11.02
CA GLN A 127 -7.75 6.48 11.99
C GLN A 127 -8.05 7.98 11.97
N SER A 128 -8.53 8.52 13.09
CA SER A 128 -8.95 9.92 13.22
C SER A 128 -8.12 10.73 14.22
N SER A 129 -7.19 10.10 14.89
CA SER A 129 -6.22 10.73 15.80
C SER A 129 -4.81 10.41 15.33
N SER A 130 -3.81 11.12 15.83
CA SER A 130 -2.42 10.81 15.52
C SER A 130 -2.10 9.34 15.84
N GLY A 131 -1.63 8.61 14.85
CA GLY A 131 -1.29 7.18 14.96
C GLY A 131 -1.76 6.35 13.77
N THR A 132 -1.76 5.04 13.95
CA THR A 132 -2.11 4.07 12.90
C THR A 132 -3.05 3.00 13.45
N SER A 133 -4.13 2.76 12.72
CA SER A 133 -5.01 1.58 12.87
C SER A 133 -4.66 0.55 11.82
N TRP A 134 -4.89 -0.73 12.10
CA TRP A 134 -4.58 -1.81 11.15
C TRP A 134 -5.62 -2.93 11.18
N LEU A 135 -5.76 -3.57 10.03
CA LEU A 135 -6.59 -4.75 9.81
C LEU A 135 -5.69 -5.88 9.34
N ALA A 136 -5.69 -7.00 10.04
CA ALA A 136 -4.95 -8.20 9.63
C ALA A 136 -5.88 -9.23 8.99
N ILE A 137 -5.48 -9.75 7.85
CA ILE A 137 -6.17 -10.81 7.11
C ILE A 137 -5.16 -11.94 6.93
N PRO A 138 -5.23 -12.99 7.76
CA PRO A 138 -4.25 -14.05 7.73
C PRO A 138 -4.50 -15.03 6.57
N GLY A 139 -3.42 -15.60 6.05
CA GLY A 139 -3.47 -16.75 5.17
C GLY A 139 -4.09 -16.49 3.80
N ALA A 140 -3.87 -15.32 3.21
CA ALA A 140 -4.32 -15.03 1.85
C ALA A 140 -3.53 -15.86 0.83
N SER A 141 -4.24 -16.58 -0.06
CA SER A 141 -3.60 -17.37 -1.11
C SER A 141 -2.99 -16.49 -2.18
N THR A 142 -1.74 -16.78 -2.54
CA THR A 142 -1.02 -16.16 -3.66
C THR A 142 -1.11 -16.99 -4.95
N SER A 143 -1.72 -18.20 -4.87
CA SER A 143 -1.85 -19.08 -6.03
C SER A 143 -2.70 -18.43 -7.13
N GLY A 144 -2.07 -18.18 -8.28
CA GLY A 144 -2.69 -17.47 -9.39
C GLY A 144 -2.70 -15.94 -9.26
N GLY A 145 -1.95 -15.40 -8.32
CA GLY A 145 -1.88 -13.98 -7.98
C GLY A 145 -2.72 -13.62 -6.74
N LEU A 146 -2.28 -12.60 -6.03
CA LEU A 146 -3.01 -12.03 -4.89
C LEU A 146 -3.44 -10.62 -5.25
N THR A 147 -4.73 -10.33 -5.07
CA THR A 147 -5.29 -8.98 -5.25
C THR A 147 -5.95 -8.53 -3.95
N VAL A 148 -5.56 -7.37 -3.47
CA VAL A 148 -6.25 -6.63 -2.41
C VAL A 148 -6.86 -5.41 -3.04
N SER A 149 -8.16 -5.22 -2.88
CA SER A 149 -8.86 -4.04 -3.40
C SER A 149 -9.75 -3.42 -2.32
N GLY A 150 -10.10 -2.17 -2.53
CA GLY A 150 -10.96 -1.43 -1.63
C GLY A 150 -11.09 0.02 -2.04
N THR A 151 -11.52 0.83 -1.11
CA THR A 151 -11.67 2.27 -1.28
C THR A 151 -10.95 2.97 -0.15
N ILE A 152 -10.15 3.98 -0.47
CA ILE A 152 -9.57 4.88 0.54
C ILE A 152 -10.26 6.24 0.49
N ARG A 153 -10.26 6.92 1.63
CA ARG A 153 -10.80 8.26 1.76
C ARG A 153 -10.05 9.03 2.84
N PHE A 154 -9.67 10.23 2.51
CA PHE A 154 -9.09 11.19 3.45
C PHE A 154 -10.14 12.25 3.76
N GLU A 155 -10.64 12.26 5.01
CA GLU A 155 -11.72 13.16 5.43
C GLU A 155 -11.16 14.36 6.18
N GLY A 156 -11.50 15.57 5.72
CA GLY A 156 -11.03 16.82 6.30
C GLY A 156 -10.72 17.86 5.23
N SER A 157 -9.70 18.67 5.46
CA SER A 157 -9.21 19.69 4.53
C SER A 157 -7.84 19.30 3.97
N GLN A 158 -7.59 19.53 2.68
CA GLN A 158 -6.27 19.31 2.09
C GLN A 158 -5.15 20.12 2.76
N SER A 159 -5.48 21.30 3.30
CA SER A 159 -4.51 22.12 4.05
C SER A 159 -4.02 21.46 5.34
N ASP A 160 -4.73 20.45 5.81
CA ASP A 160 -4.43 19.76 7.07
C ASP A 160 -3.62 18.46 6.84
N TYR A 161 -3.32 18.12 5.59
CA TYR A 161 -2.51 16.96 5.25
C TYR A 161 -1.09 17.05 5.83
N THR A 162 -0.61 15.92 6.28
CA THR A 162 0.77 15.69 6.70
C THR A 162 1.28 14.39 6.07
N PHE A 163 2.59 14.15 6.08
CA PHE A 163 3.14 12.85 5.62
C PHE A 163 2.82 11.69 6.58
N GLN A 164 2.06 11.93 7.63
CA GLN A 164 1.51 10.88 8.50
C GLN A 164 0.13 10.41 8.05
N ASP A 165 -0.46 11.07 7.04
CA ASP A 165 -1.75 10.73 6.47
C ASP A 165 -1.56 9.81 5.27
N TRP A 166 -1.62 8.49 5.52
CA TRP A 166 -1.35 7.49 4.51
C TRP A 166 -2.15 6.20 4.73
N VAL A 167 -2.28 5.42 3.68
CA VAL A 167 -2.77 4.05 3.70
C VAL A 167 -1.64 3.12 3.27
N GLY A 168 -1.48 2.00 3.96
CA GLY A 168 -0.47 1.00 3.64
C GLY A 168 -1.06 -0.39 3.50
N ILE A 169 -0.41 -1.21 2.69
CA ILE A 169 -0.69 -2.65 2.54
C ILE A 169 0.63 -3.38 2.67
N ASP A 170 0.69 -4.29 3.62
CA ASP A 170 1.84 -5.17 3.85
C ASP A 170 1.48 -6.61 3.48
N PHE A 171 2.35 -7.28 2.77
CA PHE A 171 2.31 -8.73 2.56
C PHE A 171 3.46 -9.37 3.35
N ARG A 172 3.14 -10.31 4.25
CA ARG A 172 4.07 -10.94 5.18
C ARG A 172 4.03 -12.46 5.09
#